data_22051a01ce7bc15ee46e8d3439414821
#
_entry.id   22051a01ce7bc15ee46e8d3439414821
#
_cell.length_a   1.000
_cell.length_b   1.000
_cell.length_c   1.000
_cell.angle_alpha   90.00
_cell.angle_beta   90.00
_cell.angle_gamma   90.00
#
_symmetry.space_group_name_H-M   'P 1'
#
loop_
_entity.id
_entity.type
_entity.pdbx_description
1 polymer ?
#
loop_
_entity_poly.entity_id
_entity_poly.type
_entity_poly.pdbx_seq_one_letter_code
_entity_poly.pdbx_strand_id
1 'polypeptide(L)'
;MWWHDPVMTSDPAALLATALREKQAPLKQQYRDDPQSAVVTLIADGELDGTGVACRVRTASALAEAGLHPATGGDGTQLCSGDMLLEALVACAGVTLRAVATSMGLDVTGTVHAEGDLDFRGTLGVDKQAPVGFRDIRLTFDLTTDAGAEQVAGLVKLTERYCVVLQTIRQSPTTSVHVTT
;
A
#
# COMPACT_ATOMS: atom_id res chain seq x y z
N MET A 1 61.88 -4.63 -7.05
CA MET A 1 60.90 -4.32 -8.08
C MET A 1 59.60 -5.02 -7.66
N TRP A 2 58.76 -4.32 -6.87
CA TRP A 2 57.54 -4.89 -6.27
C TRP A 2 56.37 -4.40 -7.11
N TRP A 3 55.69 -5.28 -7.82
CA TRP A 3 54.43 -5.04 -8.52
C TRP A 3 53.32 -5.07 -7.48
N HIS A 4 52.71 -3.94 -7.21
CA HIS A 4 51.44 -3.88 -6.52
C HIS A 4 50.35 -4.02 -7.62
N ASP A 5 49.71 -5.17 -7.69
CA ASP A 5 48.47 -5.32 -8.42
C ASP A 5 47.42 -4.42 -7.73
N PRO A 6 46.75 -3.52 -8.45
CA PRO A 6 45.64 -2.79 -7.88
C PRO A 6 44.50 -3.78 -7.65
N VAL A 7 44.25 -4.10 -6.39
CA VAL A 7 42.98 -4.75 -6.01
C VAL A 7 41.89 -3.82 -6.48
N MET A 8 41.23 -4.19 -7.59
CA MET A 8 40.02 -3.52 -8.06
C MET A 8 38.93 -3.79 -7.02
N THR A 9 38.83 -2.93 -6.02
CA THR A 9 37.67 -2.92 -5.11
C THR A 9 36.47 -2.44 -5.92
N SER A 10 35.66 -3.37 -6.37
CA SER A 10 34.37 -3.03 -7.01
C SER A 10 33.56 -2.22 -6.00
N ASP A 11 33.19 -1.02 -6.40
CA ASP A 11 32.33 -0.12 -5.59
C ASP A 11 31.06 -0.87 -5.16
N PRO A 12 30.79 -1.00 -3.85
CA PRO A 12 29.62 -1.70 -3.35
C PRO A 12 28.30 -1.16 -3.94
N ALA A 13 28.24 0.13 -4.23
CA ALA A 13 27.07 0.75 -4.86
C ALA A 13 26.90 0.28 -6.32
N ALA A 14 27.98 0.12 -7.06
CA ALA A 14 27.96 -0.40 -8.43
C ALA A 14 27.53 -1.88 -8.47
N LEU A 15 27.96 -2.70 -7.51
CA LEU A 15 27.52 -4.09 -7.37
C LEU A 15 26.03 -4.20 -7.09
N LEU A 16 25.52 -3.40 -6.16
CA LEU A 16 24.10 -3.36 -5.82
C LEU A 16 23.25 -2.93 -7.03
N ALA A 17 23.67 -1.90 -7.75
CA ALA A 17 22.99 -1.43 -8.95
C ALA A 17 22.94 -2.49 -10.07
N THR A 18 24.03 -3.28 -10.20
CA THR A 18 24.10 -4.38 -11.17
C THR A 18 23.13 -5.51 -10.78
N ALA A 19 23.18 -5.96 -9.53
CA ALA A 19 22.29 -7.00 -9.03
C ALA A 19 20.80 -6.62 -9.16
N LEU A 20 20.45 -5.36 -8.89
CA LEU A 20 19.08 -4.86 -9.07
C LEU A 20 18.66 -4.88 -10.54
N ARG A 21 19.53 -4.41 -11.45
CA ARG A 21 19.26 -4.44 -12.90
C ARG A 21 19.04 -5.87 -13.41
N GLU A 22 19.86 -6.82 -12.96
CA GLU A 22 19.73 -8.24 -13.33
C GLU A 22 18.39 -8.82 -12.87
N LYS A 23 17.93 -8.50 -11.65
CA LYS A 23 16.60 -8.92 -11.15
C LYS A 23 15.45 -8.28 -11.93
N GLN A 24 15.57 -7.01 -12.30
CA GLN A 24 14.48 -6.27 -12.96
C GLN A 24 14.40 -6.52 -14.47
N ALA A 25 15.51 -6.88 -15.13
CA ALA A 25 15.53 -7.05 -16.59
C ALA A 25 14.49 -8.07 -17.10
N PRO A 26 14.36 -9.28 -16.52
CA PRO A 26 13.35 -10.24 -16.94
C PRO A 26 11.91 -9.75 -16.69
N LEU A 27 11.65 -9.06 -15.56
CA LEU A 27 10.33 -8.49 -15.26
C LEU A 27 9.96 -7.41 -16.29
N LYS A 28 10.89 -6.52 -16.62
CA LYS A 28 10.67 -5.48 -17.63
C LYS A 28 10.37 -6.09 -19.02
N GLN A 29 11.04 -7.18 -19.36
CA GLN A 29 10.76 -7.88 -20.63
C GLN A 29 9.38 -8.53 -20.59
N GLN A 30 9.05 -9.27 -19.53
CA GLN A 30 7.74 -9.88 -19.32
C GLN A 30 6.61 -8.85 -19.44
N TYR A 31 6.74 -7.68 -18.79
CA TYR A 31 5.70 -6.64 -18.81
C TYR A 31 5.56 -5.93 -20.17
N ARG A 32 6.59 -5.99 -21.04
CA ARG A 32 6.47 -5.56 -22.44
C ARG A 32 5.72 -6.58 -23.29
N ASP A 33 5.99 -7.88 -23.07
CA ASP A 33 5.43 -8.96 -23.85
C ASP A 33 3.98 -9.26 -23.43
N ASP A 34 3.71 -9.17 -22.11
CA ASP A 34 2.39 -9.33 -21.51
C ASP A 34 2.12 -8.22 -20.48
N PRO A 35 1.52 -7.09 -20.91
CA PRO A 35 1.19 -5.96 -20.02
C PRO A 35 0.26 -6.32 -18.86
N GLN A 36 -0.56 -7.36 -18.98
CA GLN A 36 -1.46 -7.77 -17.90
C GLN A 36 -0.70 -8.40 -16.73
N SER A 37 0.43 -9.02 -16.98
CA SER A 37 1.29 -9.57 -15.92
C SER A 37 1.91 -8.51 -15.01
N ALA A 38 1.86 -7.22 -15.39
CA ALA A 38 2.33 -6.09 -14.58
C ALA A 38 1.28 -5.59 -13.58
N VAL A 39 0.02 -6.02 -13.71
CA VAL A 39 -1.08 -5.59 -12.83
C VAL A 39 -1.14 -6.50 -11.61
N VAL A 40 -0.88 -5.94 -10.44
CA VAL A 40 -0.88 -6.65 -9.15
C VAL A 40 -1.87 -5.99 -8.21
N THR A 41 -2.69 -6.80 -7.53
CA THR A 41 -3.59 -6.36 -6.46
C THR A 41 -2.87 -6.45 -5.12
N LEU A 42 -2.82 -5.33 -4.38
CA LEU A 42 -2.35 -5.27 -3.00
C LEU A 42 -3.55 -5.27 -2.05
N ILE A 43 -3.38 -5.89 -0.88
CA ILE A 43 -4.47 -6.17 0.05
C ILE A 43 -4.05 -5.78 1.48
N ALA A 44 -4.99 -5.20 2.24
CA ALA A 44 -4.85 -4.99 3.67
C ALA A 44 -6.17 -5.29 4.38
N ASP A 45 -6.08 -5.94 5.55
CA ASP A 45 -7.21 -6.35 6.37
C ASP A 45 -7.15 -5.68 7.74
N GLY A 46 -8.33 -5.33 8.28
CA GLY A 46 -8.46 -4.83 9.63
C GLY A 46 -9.72 -5.36 10.29
N GLU A 47 -9.62 -5.62 11.59
CA GLU A 47 -10.71 -6.09 12.46
C GLU A 47 -11.12 -5.00 13.44
N LEU A 48 -12.42 -4.71 13.51
CA LEU A 48 -12.96 -3.71 14.43
C LEU A 48 -12.89 -4.25 15.87
N ASP A 49 -12.35 -3.44 16.78
CA ASP A 49 -12.40 -3.76 18.21
C ASP A 49 -13.83 -3.58 18.73
N GLY A 50 -14.40 -4.64 19.32
CA GLY A 50 -15.75 -4.64 19.91
C GLY A 50 -15.86 -3.84 21.22
N THR A 51 -14.73 -3.53 21.88
CA THR A 51 -14.71 -2.91 23.21
C THR A 51 -14.21 -1.47 23.23
N GLY A 52 -13.62 -1.00 22.12
CA GLY A 52 -13.03 0.34 22.00
C GLY A 52 -13.21 0.98 20.64
N VAL A 53 -12.70 2.22 20.49
CA VAL A 53 -12.63 2.93 19.21
C VAL A 53 -11.28 2.59 18.57
N ALA A 54 -11.11 1.34 18.11
CA ALA A 54 -9.88 0.84 17.54
C ALA A 54 -10.13 -0.09 16.34
N CYS A 55 -9.11 -0.25 15.51
CA CYS A 55 -9.05 -1.25 14.44
C CYS A 55 -7.68 -1.93 14.49
N ARG A 56 -7.65 -3.25 14.52
CA ARG A 56 -6.43 -4.06 14.43
C ARG A 56 -6.13 -4.28 12.98
N VAL A 57 -5.06 -3.64 12.50
CA VAL A 57 -4.57 -3.86 11.13
C VAL A 57 -3.56 -4.99 11.17
N ARG A 58 -3.71 -5.95 10.30
CA ARG A 58 -2.76 -7.04 10.16
C ARG A 58 -1.54 -6.53 9.41
N THR A 59 -0.54 -6.07 10.18
CA THR A 59 0.76 -5.67 9.65
C THR A 59 1.76 -6.81 9.76
N ALA A 60 2.74 -6.85 8.87
CA ALA A 60 3.76 -7.88 8.89
C ALA A 60 4.75 -7.73 10.07
N SER A 61 4.96 -6.50 10.61
CA SER A 61 5.82 -6.25 11.78
C SER A 61 5.54 -4.90 12.43
N ALA A 62 5.85 -4.81 13.73
CA ALA A 62 5.77 -3.56 14.49
C ALA A 62 6.88 -2.55 14.13
N LEU A 63 7.96 -3.00 13.51
CA LEU A 63 9.03 -2.16 12.96
C LEU A 63 9.08 -2.39 11.46
N ALA A 64 8.60 -1.42 10.69
CA ALA A 64 8.47 -1.53 9.26
C ALA A 64 9.78 -1.17 8.56
N GLU A 65 10.47 -2.17 8.01
CA GLU A 65 11.52 -1.93 7.02
C GLU A 65 10.91 -2.07 5.63
N ALA A 66 10.85 -0.97 4.89
CA ALA A 66 10.25 -0.95 3.57
C ALA A 66 11.30 -1.29 2.49
N GLY A 67 10.89 -2.10 1.52
CA GLY A 67 11.71 -2.50 0.39
C GLY A 67 10.94 -2.58 -0.91
N LEU A 68 11.59 -3.12 -1.92
CA LEU A 68 10.96 -3.31 -3.22
C LEU A 68 9.94 -4.45 -3.17
N HIS A 69 8.78 -4.20 -3.79
CA HIS A 69 7.81 -5.26 -4.04
C HIS A 69 8.42 -6.35 -4.95
N PRO A 70 8.09 -7.65 -4.77
CA PRO A 70 8.60 -8.73 -5.63
C PRO A 70 8.41 -8.48 -7.13
N ALA A 71 7.29 -7.89 -7.52
CA ALA A 71 7.03 -7.51 -8.93
C ALA A 71 7.97 -6.42 -9.47
N THR A 72 8.80 -5.80 -8.63
CA THR A 72 9.86 -4.85 -9.03
C THR A 72 11.26 -5.34 -8.72
N GLY A 73 11.41 -6.61 -8.37
CA GLY A 73 12.70 -7.26 -8.10
C GLY A 73 13.09 -7.34 -6.64
N GLY A 74 12.20 -7.05 -5.71
CA GLY A 74 12.37 -7.33 -4.28
C GLY A 74 12.31 -8.83 -3.97
N ASP A 75 12.79 -9.22 -2.81
CA ASP A 75 12.76 -10.62 -2.33
C ASP A 75 11.54 -10.94 -1.46
N GLY A 76 10.69 -9.93 -1.16
CA GLY A 76 9.48 -10.09 -0.34
C GLY A 76 9.74 -10.15 1.17
N THR A 77 10.98 -9.92 1.62
CA THR A 77 11.31 -9.92 3.06
C THR A 77 10.98 -8.61 3.76
N GLN A 78 10.82 -7.53 2.98
CA GLN A 78 10.53 -6.18 3.46
C GLN A 78 9.11 -5.77 3.09
N LEU A 79 8.55 -4.81 3.82
CA LEU A 79 7.21 -4.28 3.54
C LEU A 79 7.19 -3.47 2.24
N CYS A 80 6.15 -3.64 1.46
CA CYS A 80 5.89 -2.77 0.31
C CYS A 80 5.20 -1.48 0.76
N SER A 81 5.67 -0.33 0.31
CA SER A 81 5.04 0.96 0.63
C SER A 81 3.61 1.10 0.09
N GLY A 82 3.28 0.37 -0.98
CA GLY A 82 1.90 0.27 -1.47
C GLY A 82 0.98 -0.42 -0.47
N ASP A 83 1.44 -1.54 0.11
CA ASP A 83 0.69 -2.25 1.16
C ASP A 83 0.50 -1.36 2.37
N MET A 84 1.55 -0.63 2.79
CA MET A 84 1.47 0.32 3.92
C MET A 84 0.42 1.42 3.69
N LEU A 85 0.21 1.88 2.45
CA LEU A 85 -0.86 2.83 2.13
C LEU A 85 -2.26 2.21 2.33
N LEU A 86 -2.45 0.97 1.89
CA LEU A 86 -3.70 0.24 2.09
C LEU A 86 -3.93 -0.09 3.57
N GLU A 87 -2.89 -0.48 4.30
CA GLU A 87 -2.94 -0.67 5.75
C GLU A 87 -3.35 0.62 6.47
N ALA A 88 -2.79 1.77 6.09
CA ALA A 88 -3.18 3.07 6.64
C ALA A 88 -4.65 3.40 6.33
N LEU A 89 -5.13 3.07 5.12
CA LEU A 89 -6.53 3.25 4.73
C LEU A 89 -7.45 2.40 5.60
N VAL A 90 -7.15 1.10 5.76
CA VAL A 90 -7.93 0.17 6.60
C VAL A 90 -7.96 0.64 8.05
N ALA A 91 -6.81 1.01 8.62
CA ALA A 91 -6.72 1.50 9.99
C ALA A 91 -7.56 2.75 10.21
N CYS A 92 -7.42 3.76 9.33
CA CYS A 92 -8.17 5.01 9.43
C CYS A 92 -9.68 4.78 9.23
N ALA A 93 -10.07 4.02 8.23
CA ALA A 93 -11.48 3.73 7.94
C ALA A 93 -12.14 2.95 9.10
N GLY A 94 -11.45 1.95 9.66
CA GLY A 94 -11.94 1.17 10.78
C GLY A 94 -12.13 2.00 12.05
N VAL A 95 -11.13 2.80 12.43
CA VAL A 95 -11.23 3.70 13.60
C VAL A 95 -12.34 4.74 13.39
N THR A 96 -12.43 5.32 12.18
CA THR A 96 -13.47 6.31 11.86
C THR A 96 -14.87 5.67 11.93
N LEU A 97 -15.03 4.48 11.38
CA LEU A 97 -16.31 3.74 11.43
C LEU A 97 -16.72 3.47 12.89
N ARG A 98 -15.79 3.01 13.73
CA ARG A 98 -16.06 2.80 15.16
C ARG A 98 -16.44 4.09 15.88
N ALA A 99 -15.73 5.19 15.62
CA ALA A 99 -16.04 6.49 16.23
C ALA A 99 -17.44 6.99 15.82
N VAL A 100 -17.80 6.87 14.53
CA VAL A 100 -19.13 7.25 14.02
C VAL A 100 -20.20 6.35 14.59
N ALA A 101 -20.03 5.02 14.57
CA ALA A 101 -20.97 4.06 15.15
C ALA A 101 -21.24 4.37 16.63
N THR A 102 -20.17 4.64 17.41
CA THR A 102 -20.28 5.03 18.82
C THR A 102 -21.11 6.32 18.97
N SER A 103 -20.87 7.33 18.15
CA SER A 103 -21.63 8.59 18.20
C SER A 103 -23.10 8.45 17.80
N MET A 104 -23.41 7.47 16.96
CA MET A 104 -24.78 7.12 16.53
C MET A 104 -25.48 6.16 17.51
N GLY A 105 -24.78 5.67 18.53
CA GLY A 105 -25.29 4.66 19.47
C GLY A 105 -25.53 3.30 18.81
N LEU A 106 -24.78 2.96 17.77
CA LEU A 106 -24.89 1.69 17.05
C LEU A 106 -23.87 0.70 17.58
N ASP A 107 -24.33 -0.54 17.84
CA ASP A 107 -23.43 -1.67 18.07
C ASP A 107 -23.06 -2.30 16.73
N VAL A 108 -21.76 -2.26 16.39
CA VAL A 108 -21.23 -2.71 15.11
C VAL A 108 -19.92 -3.44 15.32
N THR A 109 -19.80 -4.62 14.76
CA THR A 109 -18.55 -5.40 14.65
C THR A 109 -18.31 -5.78 13.19
N GLY A 110 -17.19 -6.40 12.88
CA GLY A 110 -16.91 -6.88 11.54
C GLY A 110 -15.49 -6.60 11.09
N THR A 111 -15.27 -6.61 9.78
CA THR A 111 -13.96 -6.44 9.15
C THR A 111 -13.95 -5.26 8.17
N VAL A 112 -12.75 -4.73 7.97
CA VAL A 112 -12.47 -3.72 6.94
C VAL A 112 -11.40 -4.30 6.03
N HIS A 113 -11.62 -4.19 4.74
CA HIS A 113 -10.72 -4.72 3.72
C HIS A 113 -10.43 -3.66 2.65
N ALA A 114 -9.18 -3.55 2.23
CA ALA A 114 -8.79 -2.69 1.12
C ALA A 114 -7.97 -3.47 0.10
N GLU A 115 -8.27 -3.24 -1.16
CA GLU A 115 -7.52 -3.74 -2.31
C GLU A 115 -7.07 -2.59 -3.19
N GLY A 116 -5.94 -2.74 -3.86
CA GLY A 116 -5.46 -1.76 -4.81
C GLY A 116 -4.69 -2.39 -5.96
N ASP A 117 -4.92 -1.89 -7.18
CA ASP A 117 -4.28 -2.39 -8.38
C ASP A 117 -3.14 -1.47 -8.80
N LEU A 118 -1.93 -2.02 -8.91
CA LEU A 118 -0.73 -1.35 -9.42
C LEU A 118 -0.34 -1.91 -10.78
N ASP A 119 0.10 -1.01 -11.67
CA ASP A 119 0.71 -1.39 -12.95
C ASP A 119 2.22 -1.12 -12.91
N PHE A 120 2.99 -2.13 -12.62
CA PHE A 120 4.43 -2.00 -12.46
C PHE A 120 5.20 -1.67 -13.76
N ARG A 121 4.55 -1.63 -14.93
CA ARG A 121 5.15 -1.06 -16.14
C ARG A 121 5.48 0.43 -15.95
N GLY A 122 4.61 1.16 -15.23
CA GLY A 122 4.85 2.57 -14.88
C GLY A 122 6.04 2.71 -13.94
N THR A 123 6.05 1.99 -12.82
CA THR A 123 7.12 2.03 -11.80
C THR A 123 8.48 1.63 -12.37
N LEU A 124 8.53 0.62 -13.24
CA LEU A 124 9.77 0.15 -13.88
C LEU A 124 10.15 0.95 -15.14
N GLY A 125 9.36 1.94 -15.54
CA GLY A 125 9.62 2.76 -16.72
C GLY A 125 9.55 1.98 -18.04
N VAL A 126 8.78 0.89 -18.07
CA VAL A 126 8.56 0.08 -19.29
C VAL A 126 7.58 0.78 -20.22
N ASP A 127 6.56 1.42 -19.64
CA ASP A 127 5.54 2.18 -20.35
C ASP A 127 5.31 3.53 -19.64
N LYS A 128 5.64 4.62 -20.34
CA LYS A 128 5.48 5.99 -19.80
C LYS A 128 4.02 6.43 -19.66
N GLN A 129 3.08 5.75 -20.34
CA GLN A 129 1.65 6.01 -20.24
C GLN A 129 0.99 5.24 -19.10
N ALA A 130 1.63 4.19 -18.59
CA ALA A 130 1.14 3.47 -17.42
C ALA A 130 1.32 4.35 -16.15
N PRO A 131 0.29 4.47 -15.29
CA PRO A 131 0.41 5.22 -14.04
C PRO A 131 1.42 4.54 -13.10
N VAL A 132 2.17 5.34 -12.35
CA VAL A 132 3.12 4.85 -11.33
C VAL A 132 2.39 4.48 -10.02
N GLY A 133 1.32 5.22 -9.68
CA GLY A 133 0.50 4.98 -8.50
C GLY A 133 -0.61 3.95 -8.73
N PHE A 134 -1.45 3.76 -7.71
CA PHE A 134 -2.62 2.88 -7.83
C PHE A 134 -3.54 3.32 -8.97
N ARG A 135 -4.02 2.35 -9.73
CA ARG A 135 -5.02 2.54 -10.80
C ARG A 135 -6.44 2.54 -10.22
N ASP A 136 -6.65 1.72 -9.19
CA ASP A 136 -7.91 1.58 -8.49
C ASP A 136 -7.65 1.17 -7.04
N ILE A 137 -8.50 1.65 -6.10
CA ILE A 137 -8.52 1.24 -4.70
C ILE A 137 -9.96 0.97 -4.31
N ARG A 138 -10.21 -0.21 -3.75
CA ARG A 138 -11.51 -0.67 -3.28
C ARG A 138 -11.47 -0.86 -1.78
N LEU A 139 -12.41 -0.23 -1.07
CA LEU A 139 -12.57 -0.33 0.38
C LEU A 139 -13.90 -1.02 0.67
N THR A 140 -13.86 -2.11 1.40
CA THR A 140 -15.03 -2.93 1.75
C THR A 140 -15.18 -3.01 3.26
N PHE A 141 -16.42 -2.86 3.73
CA PHE A 141 -16.82 -3.10 5.11
C PHE A 141 -17.75 -4.31 5.15
N ASP A 142 -17.34 -5.36 5.86
CA ASP A 142 -18.19 -6.51 6.17
C ASP A 142 -18.62 -6.38 7.64
N LEU A 143 -19.89 -5.97 7.85
CA LEU A 143 -20.39 -5.52 9.14
C LEU A 143 -21.45 -6.47 9.69
N THR A 144 -21.35 -6.73 10.98
CA THR A 144 -22.39 -7.41 11.78
C THR A 144 -23.00 -6.40 12.73
N THR A 145 -24.31 -6.19 12.61
CA THR A 145 -25.09 -5.22 13.42
C THR A 145 -26.58 -5.53 13.33
N ASP A 146 -27.32 -5.15 14.36
CA ASP A 146 -28.80 -5.16 14.36
C ASP A 146 -29.41 -3.84 13.82
N ALA A 147 -28.57 -2.88 13.39
CA ALA A 147 -29.01 -1.60 12.85
C ALA A 147 -29.71 -1.78 11.49
N GLY A 148 -30.74 -0.98 11.24
CA GLY A 148 -31.44 -0.97 9.97
C GLY A 148 -30.57 -0.50 8.81
N ALA A 149 -30.93 -0.89 7.58
CA ALA A 149 -30.16 -0.58 6.36
C ALA A 149 -29.90 0.93 6.18
N GLU A 150 -30.84 1.78 6.54
CA GLU A 150 -30.70 3.25 6.45
C GLU A 150 -29.65 3.79 7.43
N GLN A 151 -29.61 3.24 8.65
CA GLN A 151 -28.60 3.59 9.66
C GLN A 151 -27.20 3.14 9.22
N VAL A 152 -27.09 1.94 8.65
CA VAL A 152 -25.81 1.42 8.10
C VAL A 152 -25.35 2.30 6.92
N ALA A 153 -26.24 2.68 6.01
CA ALA A 153 -25.90 3.58 4.92
C ALA A 153 -25.41 4.95 5.42
N GLY A 154 -26.08 5.49 6.45
CA GLY A 154 -25.65 6.71 7.14
C GLY A 154 -24.27 6.59 7.79
N LEU A 155 -24.02 5.48 8.49
CA LEU A 155 -22.74 5.15 9.10
C LEU A 155 -21.60 5.12 8.06
N VAL A 156 -21.81 4.38 6.97
CA VAL A 156 -20.78 4.28 5.90
C VAL A 156 -20.53 5.65 5.26
N LYS A 157 -21.57 6.40 4.93
CA LYS A 157 -21.47 7.75 4.35
C LYS A 157 -20.67 8.71 5.25
N LEU A 158 -20.91 8.68 6.56
CA LEU A 158 -20.16 9.51 7.50
C LEU A 158 -18.71 9.01 7.66
N THR A 159 -18.50 7.70 7.66
CA THR A 159 -17.16 7.10 7.67
C THR A 159 -16.35 7.55 6.45
N GLU A 160 -16.91 7.47 5.26
CA GLU A 160 -16.25 7.98 4.04
C GLU A 160 -15.91 9.47 4.14
N ARG A 161 -16.82 10.28 4.70
CA ARG A 161 -16.62 11.73 4.84
C ARG A 161 -15.48 12.08 5.78
N TYR A 162 -15.32 11.34 6.88
CA TYR A 162 -14.40 11.68 7.97
C TYR A 162 -13.12 10.86 7.98
N CYS A 163 -12.99 9.82 7.13
CA CYS A 163 -11.76 9.06 7.00
C CYS A 163 -10.68 9.92 6.32
N VAL A 164 -9.72 10.38 7.10
CA VAL A 164 -8.64 11.28 6.62
C VAL A 164 -7.86 10.64 5.48
N VAL A 165 -7.49 9.37 5.59
CA VAL A 165 -6.71 8.67 4.56
C VAL A 165 -7.52 8.53 3.27
N LEU A 166 -8.81 8.12 3.36
CA LEU A 166 -9.67 8.03 2.17
C LEU A 166 -9.86 9.39 1.49
N GLN A 167 -10.08 10.46 2.27
CA GLN A 167 -10.23 11.79 1.73
C GLN A 167 -8.92 12.28 1.08
N THR A 168 -7.77 11.97 1.68
CA THR A 168 -6.45 12.30 1.12
C THR A 168 -6.20 11.58 -0.20
N ILE A 169 -6.61 10.31 -0.32
CA ILE A 169 -6.50 9.54 -1.56
C ILE A 169 -7.42 10.10 -2.65
N ARG A 170 -8.68 10.42 -2.29
CA ARG A 170 -9.68 10.97 -3.24
C ARG A 170 -9.36 12.39 -3.71
N GLN A 171 -8.74 13.19 -2.83
CA GLN A 171 -8.39 14.59 -3.08
C GLN A 171 -6.92 14.79 -2.72
N SER A 172 -6.05 14.47 -3.66
CA SER A 172 -4.60 14.59 -3.43
C SER A 172 -4.23 16.01 -2.99
N PRO A 173 -3.60 16.17 -1.80
CA PRO A 173 -3.13 17.48 -1.36
C PRO A 173 -1.97 17.94 -2.25
N THR A 174 -1.69 19.24 -2.20
CA THR A 174 -0.46 19.75 -2.79
C THR A 174 0.74 19.14 -2.06
N THR A 175 1.64 18.56 -2.84
CA THR A 175 2.88 17.96 -2.31
C THR A 175 4.09 18.77 -2.75
N SER A 176 5.10 18.87 -1.89
CA SER A 176 6.40 19.46 -2.21
C SER A 176 7.51 18.52 -1.80
N VAL A 177 8.61 18.53 -2.58
CA VAL A 177 9.81 17.74 -2.28
C VAL A 177 10.96 18.72 -2.07
N HIS A 178 11.66 18.60 -0.96
CA HIS A 178 12.84 19.41 -0.63
C HIS A 178 14.04 18.47 -0.45
N VAL A 179 15.18 18.87 -0.98
CA VAL A 179 16.46 18.17 -0.81
C VAL A 179 17.43 19.10 -0.07
N THR A 180 17.95 18.65 1.05
CA THR A 180 19.08 19.29 1.77
C THR A 180 20.30 18.39 1.60
N THR A 181 21.41 18.96 1.11
CA THR A 181 22.72 18.29 0.91
C THR A 181 23.75 18.83 1.87
#